data_23744c6e90e061f55e3bceb19486a998
#
_entry.id   23744c6e90e061f55e3bceb19486a998
#
_cell.length_a   1.000
_cell.length_b   1.000
_cell.length_c   1.000
_cell.angle_alpha   90.00
_cell.angle_beta   90.00
_cell.angle_gamma   90.00
#
_symmetry.space_group_name_H-M   'P 1'
#
loop_
_entity.id
_entity.type
_entity.pdbx_description
1 polymer ?
#
loop_
_entity_poly.entity_id
_entity_poly.type
_entity_poly.pdbx_seq_one_letter_code
_entity_poly.pdbx_strand_id
1 'polypeptide(L)'
;MHSAKAVEGGVSMREGEALDGLRRRQYFIDQNAKTGITKEAPQPDLPSRLRHSLNLPWKASWKLQLRSEGKSENTCRNYLNGSLRLVEAALPGESPLTEAQLEALTVLDLHSRIAPHTGRLEVWQLGLGELKPSTVQARISAVNHLLKWLGHSMPEHITRPHRGRRLPRVLNTRELESVRQAAAVYENPVANVIITILLDTGMRVSELCNLELHDLDFEDKSARVVGGKGNKDRLVLFTEETIKAIGLWQPILDARNKHADSAVILNTRGDRFKPRAVQKLLDKLATAASMPRGRLSPHVLRHCFATGLLERGADLVSIQRLLGHSHISTTRIYLEVGDQTLREVYKRAQALRTKLEEENFKEEIDGDDSVFLSATLE
;
A
#
# COMPACT_ATOMS: atom_id res chain seq x y z
N MET A 1 59.00 9.31 -1.27
CA MET A 1 59.04 10.15 -0.04
C MET A 1 57.82 11.04 0.02
N HIS A 2 57.17 11.09 1.13
CA HIS A 2 55.94 11.77 1.57
C HIS A 2 54.70 10.88 1.49
N SER A 3 54.37 10.28 2.46
CA SER A 3 53.96 10.43 3.84
C SER A 3 52.44 10.36 3.97
N ALA A 4 51.99 9.15 4.33
CA ALA A 4 50.67 8.93 4.87
C ALA A 4 50.62 9.45 6.32
N LYS A 5 49.66 10.29 6.65
CA LYS A 5 49.32 10.63 8.04
C LYS A 5 47.83 10.73 8.22
N ALA A 6 47.36 9.79 8.99
CA ALA A 6 46.38 9.89 10.08
C ALA A 6 44.94 10.28 9.77
N VAL A 7 44.09 9.27 9.86
CA VAL A 7 42.73 9.39 10.41
C VAL A 7 42.59 8.32 11.51
N GLU A 8 43.24 8.57 12.65
CA GLU A 8 42.98 7.89 13.92
C GLU A 8 42.53 8.98 14.89
N GLY A 9 41.25 9.06 15.18
CA GLY A 9 40.74 10.03 16.14
C GLY A 9 39.25 10.01 16.45
N GLY A 10 38.45 9.20 15.77
CA GLY A 10 36.97 9.28 15.93
C GLY A 10 36.31 8.14 16.70
N VAL A 11 36.99 7.04 16.98
CA VAL A 11 36.40 5.81 17.57
C VAL A 11 36.61 5.76 19.08
N SER A 12 37.67 6.38 19.60
CA SER A 12 38.07 6.26 21.02
C SER A 12 37.14 6.98 22.03
N MET A 13 36.45 8.08 21.64
CA MET A 13 35.58 8.78 22.59
C MET A 13 34.25 8.06 22.87
N ARG A 14 33.69 7.34 21.92
CA ARG A 14 32.40 6.66 22.11
C ARG A 14 32.51 5.35 22.89
N GLU A 15 33.63 4.66 22.81
CA GLU A 15 33.90 3.48 23.63
C GLU A 15 34.15 3.85 25.09
N GLY A 16 34.71 5.00 25.37
CA GLY A 16 34.90 5.51 26.73
C GLY A 16 33.60 5.80 27.47
N GLU A 17 32.63 6.39 26.81
CA GLU A 17 31.31 6.70 27.38
C GLU A 17 30.48 5.42 27.66
N ALA A 18 30.55 4.42 26.77
CA ALA A 18 29.87 3.15 26.95
C ALA A 18 30.46 2.35 28.12
N LEU A 19 31.79 2.37 28.29
CA LEU A 19 32.51 1.73 29.42
C LEU A 19 32.23 2.46 30.72
N ASP A 20 32.07 3.78 30.73
CA ASP A 20 31.76 4.53 31.96
C ASP A 20 30.33 4.28 32.44
N GLY A 21 29.38 4.11 31.49
CA GLY A 21 28.02 3.68 31.79
C GLY A 21 27.96 2.28 32.42
N LEU A 22 28.77 1.34 31.92
CA LEU A 22 28.89 -0.03 32.50
C LEU A 22 29.52 -0.02 33.88
N ARG A 23 30.57 0.80 34.09
CA ARG A 23 31.24 0.93 35.41
C ARG A 23 30.33 1.56 36.45
N ARG A 24 29.55 2.59 36.12
CA ARG A 24 28.55 3.18 37.03
C ARG A 24 27.46 2.19 37.39
N ARG A 25 27.04 1.34 36.46
CA ARG A 25 26.04 0.28 36.70
C ARG A 25 26.58 -0.82 37.63
N GLN A 26 27.83 -1.25 37.42
CA GLN A 26 28.50 -2.21 38.30
C GLN A 26 28.71 -1.67 39.71
N TYR A 27 29.10 -0.37 39.80
CA TYR A 27 29.24 0.31 41.10
C TYR A 27 27.92 0.38 41.87
N PHE A 28 26.80 0.62 41.20
CA PHE A 28 25.46 0.64 41.80
C PHE A 28 25.03 -0.76 42.29
N ILE A 29 25.36 -1.81 41.55
CA ILE A 29 25.04 -3.20 41.91
C ILE A 29 25.88 -3.59 43.15
N ASP A 30 27.15 -3.23 43.17
CA ASP A 30 28.06 -3.54 44.28
C ASP A 30 27.73 -2.76 45.56
N GLN A 31 27.24 -1.55 45.47
CA GLN A 31 26.77 -0.74 46.61
C GLN A 31 25.48 -1.32 47.21
N ASN A 32 24.52 -1.75 46.36
CA ASN A 32 23.28 -2.38 46.84
C ASN A 32 23.49 -3.76 47.47
N ALA A 33 24.51 -4.50 47.04
CA ALA A 33 24.89 -5.77 47.63
C ALA A 33 25.50 -5.59 49.07
N LYS A 34 26.12 -4.43 49.31
CA LYS A 34 26.75 -4.15 50.64
C LYS A 34 25.78 -3.57 51.68
N THR A 35 24.66 -2.97 51.27
CA THR A 35 23.75 -2.30 52.21
C THR A 35 22.55 -3.11 52.65
N GLY A 36 22.32 -4.30 52.09
CA GLY A 36 21.19 -5.18 52.49
C GLY A 36 19.80 -4.60 52.30
N ILE A 37 19.69 -3.40 51.71
CA ILE A 37 18.41 -2.74 51.40
C ILE A 37 18.02 -3.10 49.98
N THR A 38 17.19 -4.11 49.84
CA THR A 38 16.46 -4.37 48.60
C THR A 38 15.51 -3.19 48.33
N LYS A 39 16.05 -2.04 47.91
CA LYS A 39 15.21 -1.08 47.20
C LYS A 39 14.83 -1.76 45.89
N GLU A 40 13.53 -2.06 45.76
CA GLU A 40 12.99 -2.47 44.45
C GLU A 40 13.56 -1.53 43.38
N ALA A 41 14.20 -2.12 42.37
CA ALA A 41 14.70 -1.35 41.26
C ALA A 41 13.54 -0.47 40.78
N PRO A 42 13.77 0.84 40.51
CA PRO A 42 12.70 1.72 40.08
C PRO A 42 11.99 1.04 38.91
N GLN A 43 10.69 0.79 39.10
CA GLN A 43 9.89 0.16 38.07
C GLN A 43 10.05 1.02 36.80
N PRO A 44 10.35 0.41 35.65
CA PRO A 44 10.47 1.16 34.42
C PRO A 44 9.24 2.00 34.25
N ASP A 45 9.40 3.24 33.75
CA ASP A 45 8.31 4.20 33.53
C ASP A 45 7.39 3.68 32.40
N LEU A 46 6.58 2.70 32.77
CA LEU A 46 5.71 1.95 31.87
C LEU A 46 4.40 2.70 31.68
N PRO A 47 3.93 2.87 30.45
CA PRO A 47 2.62 3.41 30.18
C PRO A 47 1.55 2.68 30.97
N SER A 48 0.62 3.42 31.60
CA SER A 48 -0.47 2.85 32.41
C SER A 48 -1.26 1.74 31.70
N ARG A 49 -1.40 1.86 30.38
CA ARG A 49 -2.05 0.87 29.49
C ARG A 49 -1.38 -0.52 29.48
N LEU A 50 -0.10 -0.61 29.79
CA LEU A 50 0.66 -1.88 29.77
C LEU A 50 0.64 -2.61 31.11
N ARG A 51 0.24 -1.97 32.21
CA ARG A 51 0.31 -2.53 33.57
C ARG A 51 -0.36 -3.90 33.71
N HIS A 52 -1.45 -4.14 32.99
CA HIS A 52 -2.19 -5.40 33.01
C HIS A 52 -1.64 -6.48 32.06
N SER A 53 -0.72 -6.13 31.17
CA SER A 53 -0.20 -7.04 30.14
C SER A 53 1.30 -7.35 30.27
N LEU A 54 1.98 -6.89 31.32
CA LEU A 54 3.42 -7.00 31.48
C LEU A 54 3.95 -8.43 31.36
N ASN A 55 3.26 -9.37 32.00
CA ASN A 55 3.62 -10.79 32.03
C ASN A 55 3.00 -11.60 30.88
N LEU A 56 2.26 -10.94 29.97
CA LEU A 56 1.66 -11.60 28.83
C LEU A 56 2.63 -11.64 27.63
N PRO A 57 2.48 -12.61 26.71
CA PRO A 57 3.25 -12.66 25.48
C PRO A 57 3.10 -11.38 24.67
N TRP A 58 4.23 -10.74 24.32
CA TRP A 58 4.24 -9.45 23.61
C TRP A 58 3.52 -9.50 22.26
N LYS A 59 3.70 -10.59 21.50
CA LYS A 59 3.16 -10.76 20.16
C LYS A 59 1.62 -10.75 20.16
N ALA A 60 1.02 -11.48 21.10
CA ALA A 60 -0.43 -11.55 21.27
C ALA A 60 -0.98 -10.22 21.78
N SER A 61 -0.36 -9.62 22.78
CA SER A 61 -0.77 -8.36 23.41
C SER A 61 -0.69 -7.20 22.40
N TRP A 62 0.39 -7.10 21.64
CA TRP A 62 0.54 -6.07 20.62
C TRP A 62 -0.43 -6.28 19.43
N LYS A 63 -0.67 -7.53 19.02
CA LYS A 63 -1.67 -7.84 17.99
C LYS A 63 -3.08 -7.41 18.42
N LEU A 64 -3.42 -7.61 19.69
CA LEU A 64 -4.69 -7.15 20.24
C LEU A 64 -4.79 -5.62 20.19
N GLN A 65 -3.73 -4.90 20.57
CA GLN A 65 -3.66 -3.44 20.46
C GLN A 65 -3.85 -2.95 19.03
N LEU A 66 -3.16 -3.57 18.06
CA LEU A 66 -3.30 -3.22 16.64
C LEU A 66 -4.75 -3.39 16.15
N ARG A 67 -5.43 -4.44 16.60
CA ARG A 67 -6.84 -4.70 16.28
C ARG A 67 -7.77 -3.67 16.91
N SER A 68 -7.55 -3.30 18.17
CA SER A 68 -8.34 -2.28 18.86
C SER A 68 -8.22 -0.89 18.19
N GLU A 69 -7.08 -0.63 17.51
CA GLU A 69 -6.88 0.57 16.67
C GLU A 69 -7.50 0.45 15.28
N GLY A 70 -8.27 -0.59 14.99
CA GLY A 70 -8.90 -0.80 13.69
C GLY A 70 -7.92 -1.21 12.56
N LYS A 71 -6.73 -1.72 12.88
CA LYS A 71 -5.79 -2.20 11.86
C LYS A 71 -6.28 -3.51 11.25
N SER A 72 -6.23 -3.61 9.92
CA SER A 72 -6.57 -4.84 9.22
C SER A 72 -5.61 -5.98 9.60
N GLU A 73 -6.07 -7.22 9.50
CA GLU A 73 -5.26 -8.42 9.80
C GLU A 73 -3.95 -8.46 8.97
N ASN A 74 -4.01 -7.99 7.72
CA ASN A 74 -2.82 -7.88 6.88
C ASN A 74 -1.83 -6.83 7.42
N THR A 75 -2.33 -5.70 7.94
CA THR A 75 -1.51 -4.67 8.59
C THR A 75 -0.89 -5.22 9.87
N CYS A 76 -1.66 -5.95 10.69
CA CYS A 76 -1.17 -6.59 11.90
C CYS A 76 -0.02 -7.56 11.57
N ARG A 77 -0.21 -8.42 10.56
CA ARG A 77 0.83 -9.36 10.09
C ARG A 77 2.08 -8.63 9.60
N ASN A 78 1.92 -7.57 8.82
CA ASN A 78 3.04 -6.80 8.30
C ASN A 78 3.82 -6.08 9.41
N TYR A 79 3.11 -5.58 10.44
CA TYR A 79 3.75 -4.93 11.59
C TYR A 79 4.52 -5.95 12.43
N LEU A 80 3.91 -7.10 12.75
CA LEU A 80 4.59 -8.17 13.45
C LEU A 80 5.85 -8.62 12.71
N ASN A 81 5.74 -8.94 11.43
CA ASN A 81 6.89 -9.35 10.60
C ASN A 81 7.95 -8.24 10.46
N GLY A 82 7.51 -6.98 10.36
CA GLY A 82 8.41 -5.84 10.26
C GLY A 82 9.25 -5.60 11.51
N SER A 83 8.75 -6.01 12.69
CA SER A 83 9.39 -5.83 13.98
C SER A 83 10.25 -7.02 14.41
N LEU A 84 10.05 -8.21 13.81
CA LEU A 84 10.77 -9.44 14.23
C LEU A 84 12.28 -9.27 14.24
N ARG A 85 12.86 -8.61 13.25
CA ARG A 85 14.31 -8.37 13.19
C ARG A 85 14.85 -7.52 14.35
N LEU A 86 14.05 -6.59 14.87
CA LEU A 86 14.42 -5.83 16.06
C LEU A 86 14.36 -6.73 17.30
N VAL A 87 13.33 -7.56 17.41
CA VAL A 87 13.18 -8.50 18.53
C VAL A 87 14.31 -9.52 18.51
N GLU A 88 14.70 -10.05 17.36
CA GLU A 88 15.88 -10.92 17.18
C GLU A 88 17.16 -10.21 17.62
N ALA A 89 17.37 -8.95 17.23
CA ALA A 89 18.53 -8.17 17.64
C ALA A 89 18.56 -7.87 19.14
N ALA A 90 17.43 -7.93 19.83
CA ALA A 90 17.32 -7.73 21.27
C ALA A 90 17.74 -8.94 22.10
N LEU A 91 17.94 -10.10 21.49
CA LEU A 91 18.34 -11.36 22.13
C LEU A 91 19.72 -11.79 21.63
N PRO A 92 20.81 -11.32 22.23
CA PRO A 92 22.17 -11.68 21.82
C PRO A 92 22.44 -13.16 22.05
N GLY A 93 23.08 -13.81 21.09
CA GLY A 93 23.51 -15.19 21.16
C GLY A 93 22.52 -16.24 20.63
N GLU A 94 21.27 -15.88 20.38
CA GLU A 94 20.23 -16.81 19.94
C GLU A 94 19.68 -16.40 18.56
N SER A 95 20.43 -16.60 17.51
CA SER A 95 19.92 -16.32 16.14
C SER A 95 20.11 -17.55 15.24
N PRO A 96 19.07 -17.99 14.52
CA PRO A 96 17.70 -17.48 14.52
C PRO A 96 16.87 -17.98 15.72
N LEU A 97 16.03 -17.09 16.27
CA LEU A 97 15.10 -17.46 17.35
C LEU A 97 14.06 -18.45 16.85
N THR A 98 13.76 -19.44 17.65
CA THR A 98 12.63 -20.33 17.42
C THR A 98 11.30 -19.59 17.62
N GLU A 99 10.23 -20.05 17.00
CA GLU A 99 8.91 -19.43 17.18
C GLU A 99 8.45 -19.51 18.64
N ALA A 100 8.78 -20.60 19.35
CA ALA A 100 8.51 -20.78 20.77
C ALA A 100 9.24 -19.73 21.64
N GLN A 101 10.49 -19.41 21.37
CA GLN A 101 11.26 -18.39 22.09
C GLN A 101 10.67 -16.98 21.85
N LEU A 102 10.24 -16.68 20.62
CA LEU A 102 9.57 -15.42 20.29
C LEU A 102 8.21 -15.28 20.97
N GLU A 103 7.50 -16.38 21.16
CA GLU A 103 6.19 -16.41 21.83
C GLU A 103 6.31 -16.36 23.35
N ALA A 104 7.41 -16.86 23.91
CA ALA A 104 7.69 -16.84 25.36
C ALA A 104 8.07 -15.44 25.87
N LEU A 105 8.52 -14.52 25.01
CA LEU A 105 8.87 -13.15 25.42
C LEU A 105 7.65 -12.41 25.96
N THR A 106 7.77 -11.88 27.17
CA THR A 106 6.74 -11.03 27.76
C THR A 106 6.84 -9.59 27.28
N VAL A 107 5.80 -8.81 27.52
CA VAL A 107 5.80 -7.36 27.25
C VAL A 107 6.89 -6.65 28.04
N LEU A 108 7.12 -7.06 29.30
CA LEU A 108 8.15 -6.50 30.18
C LEU A 108 9.57 -6.81 29.67
N ASP A 109 9.82 -8.06 29.27
CA ASP A 109 11.10 -8.45 28.66
C ASP A 109 11.40 -7.61 27.43
N LEU A 110 10.43 -7.47 26.55
CA LEU A 110 10.62 -6.72 25.32
C LEU A 110 10.83 -5.24 25.60
N HIS A 111 10.04 -4.62 26.51
CA HIS A 111 10.20 -3.24 26.93
C HIS A 111 11.62 -2.96 27.39
N SER A 112 12.16 -3.78 28.28
CA SER A 112 13.51 -3.60 28.83
C SER A 112 14.61 -3.78 27.78
N ARG A 113 14.44 -4.74 26.87
CA ARG A 113 15.49 -5.14 25.91
C ARG A 113 15.63 -4.23 24.71
N ILE A 114 14.51 -3.60 24.25
CA ILE A 114 14.52 -2.72 23.07
C ILE A 114 14.45 -1.23 23.41
N ALA A 115 14.60 -0.88 24.69
CA ALA A 115 14.66 0.52 25.09
C ALA A 115 15.80 1.26 24.31
N PRO A 116 15.62 2.51 23.89
CA PRO A 116 16.58 3.22 23.04
C PRO A 116 18.02 3.23 23.56
N HIS A 117 18.19 3.27 24.88
CA HIS A 117 19.52 3.28 25.53
C HIS A 117 20.27 1.94 25.44
N THR A 118 19.64 0.88 24.94
CA THR A 118 20.26 -0.47 24.83
C THR A 118 21.17 -0.62 23.62
N GLY A 119 21.16 0.29 22.67
CA GLY A 119 21.88 0.20 21.40
C GLY A 119 21.30 -0.83 20.40
N ARG A 120 20.18 -1.45 20.72
CA ARG A 120 19.59 -2.51 19.87
C ARG A 120 18.91 -1.97 18.61
N LEU A 121 18.42 -0.73 18.68
CA LEU A 121 17.84 -0.05 17.52
C LEU A 121 18.90 0.28 16.47
N GLU A 122 20.10 0.63 16.87
CA GLU A 122 21.26 0.87 16.04
C GLU A 122 21.71 -0.41 15.33
N VAL A 123 21.82 -1.52 16.07
CA VAL A 123 22.12 -2.83 15.49
C VAL A 123 21.06 -3.27 14.47
N TRP A 124 19.79 -3.08 14.81
CA TRP A 124 18.68 -3.35 13.88
C TRP A 124 18.75 -2.47 12.64
N GLN A 125 19.08 -1.17 12.78
CA GLN A 125 19.21 -0.23 11.66
C GLN A 125 20.31 -0.67 10.68
N LEU A 126 21.46 -1.14 11.16
CA LEU A 126 22.52 -1.65 10.31
C LEU A 126 22.03 -2.79 9.40
N GLY A 127 21.20 -3.69 9.93
CA GLY A 127 20.58 -4.78 9.17
C GLY A 127 19.53 -4.36 8.12
N LEU A 128 19.22 -3.06 8.02
CA LEU A 128 18.30 -2.54 6.99
C LEU A 128 18.99 -2.10 5.71
N GLY A 129 20.32 -1.96 5.71
CA GLY A 129 21.09 -1.33 4.61
C GLY A 129 20.93 -2.02 3.24
N GLU A 130 20.74 -3.32 3.21
CA GLU A 130 20.58 -4.12 1.98
C GLU A 130 19.14 -4.10 1.42
N LEU A 131 18.19 -3.50 2.13
CA LEU A 131 16.79 -3.57 1.78
C LEU A 131 16.34 -2.41 0.90
N LYS A 132 15.33 -2.69 0.08
CA LYS A 132 14.68 -1.63 -0.73
C LYS A 132 14.11 -0.53 0.17
N PRO A 133 14.22 0.76 -0.20
CA PRO A 133 13.74 1.89 0.61
C PRO A 133 12.28 1.75 1.08
N SER A 134 11.40 1.16 0.25
CA SER A 134 10.01 0.90 0.62
C SER A 134 9.87 -0.13 1.75
N THR A 135 10.74 -1.15 1.76
CA THR A 135 10.77 -2.16 2.82
C THR A 135 11.31 -1.57 4.12
N VAL A 136 12.36 -0.75 4.02
CA VAL A 136 12.91 -0.03 5.17
C VAL A 136 11.85 0.87 5.82
N GLN A 137 11.14 1.68 5.02
CA GLN A 137 10.06 2.53 5.53
C GLN A 137 8.94 1.74 6.23
N ALA A 138 8.55 0.60 5.65
CA ALA A 138 7.52 -0.26 6.26
C ALA A 138 7.99 -0.81 7.62
N ARG A 139 9.25 -1.26 7.71
CA ARG A 139 9.84 -1.75 8.96
C ARG A 139 9.99 -0.64 10.00
N ILE A 140 10.46 0.54 9.62
CA ILE A 140 10.54 1.71 10.52
C ILE A 140 9.14 2.08 11.04
N SER A 141 8.11 2.02 10.19
CA SER A 141 6.73 2.29 10.63
C SER A 141 6.23 1.27 11.65
N ALA A 142 6.52 -0.02 11.44
CA ALA A 142 6.16 -1.09 12.35
C ALA A 142 6.89 -0.95 13.71
N VAL A 143 8.21 -0.74 13.67
CA VAL A 143 9.04 -0.57 14.87
C VAL A 143 8.66 0.70 15.63
N ASN A 144 8.42 1.82 14.95
CA ASN A 144 7.97 3.04 15.61
C ASN A 144 6.63 2.86 16.32
N HIS A 145 5.71 2.07 15.74
CA HIS A 145 4.45 1.75 16.39
C HIS A 145 4.66 0.85 17.62
N LEU A 146 5.54 -0.15 17.51
CA LEU A 146 5.91 -1.05 18.63
C LEU A 146 6.52 -0.26 19.78
N LEU A 147 7.51 0.60 19.48
CA LEU A 147 8.17 1.45 20.48
C LEU A 147 7.15 2.35 21.19
N LYS A 148 6.30 3.05 20.44
CA LYS A 148 5.24 3.89 21.03
C LYS A 148 4.30 3.10 21.92
N TRP A 149 3.93 1.89 21.52
CA TRP A 149 3.09 1.02 22.34
C TRP A 149 3.79 0.65 23.67
N LEU A 150 5.10 0.36 23.61
CA LEU A 150 5.91 0.06 24.80
C LEU A 150 6.27 1.31 25.62
N GLY A 151 5.94 2.52 25.19
CA GLY A 151 6.25 3.76 25.89
C GLY A 151 7.61 4.35 25.53
N HIS A 152 8.26 3.87 24.47
CA HIS A 152 9.51 4.40 23.95
C HIS A 152 9.30 5.32 22.75
N SER A 153 10.30 6.19 22.50
CA SER A 153 10.37 7.01 21.30
C SER A 153 11.41 6.46 20.34
N MET A 154 11.16 6.62 19.03
CA MET A 154 12.17 6.33 18.02
C MET A 154 13.29 7.36 18.14
N PRO A 155 14.57 6.97 18.19
CA PRO A 155 15.69 7.92 18.17
C PRO A 155 15.66 8.78 16.90
N GLU A 156 16.00 10.07 17.03
CA GLU A 156 15.96 11.05 15.93
C GLU A 156 16.90 10.70 14.77
N HIS A 157 18.04 10.06 15.08
CA HIS A 157 19.01 9.65 14.06
C HIS A 157 18.53 8.49 13.18
N ILE A 158 17.47 7.75 13.58
CA ILE A 158 16.85 6.70 12.76
C ILE A 158 15.86 7.34 11.79
N THR A 159 16.36 7.75 10.64
CA THR A 159 15.58 8.45 9.64
C THR A 159 14.99 7.50 8.59
N ARG A 160 13.87 7.93 8.00
CA ARG A 160 13.26 7.20 6.88
C ARG A 160 14.04 7.50 5.60
N PRO A 161 14.43 6.48 4.82
CA PRO A 161 15.08 6.72 3.55
C PRO A 161 14.16 7.49 2.61
N HIS A 162 14.73 8.41 1.85
CA HIS A 162 14.00 9.15 0.83
C HIS A 162 13.50 8.18 -0.25
N ARG A 163 12.21 8.24 -0.57
CA ARG A 163 11.65 7.56 -1.76
C ARG A 163 11.82 8.49 -2.95
N GLY A 164 12.67 8.12 -3.88
CA GLY A 164 12.59 8.71 -5.21
C GLY A 164 11.17 8.52 -5.76
N ARG A 165 10.59 9.57 -6.34
CA ARG A 165 9.31 9.48 -7.04
C ARG A 165 9.50 8.54 -8.23
N ARG A 166 8.75 7.45 -8.26
CA ARG A 166 8.70 6.56 -9.43
C ARG A 166 7.38 6.77 -10.12
N LEU A 167 7.42 7.01 -11.41
CA LEU A 167 6.22 7.05 -12.23
C LEU A 167 5.48 5.71 -12.11
N PRO A 168 4.13 5.71 -12.09
CA PRO A 168 3.34 4.49 -12.15
C PRO A 168 3.73 3.66 -13.38
N ARG A 169 3.83 2.36 -13.19
CA ARG A 169 4.04 1.44 -14.30
C ARG A 169 2.70 1.21 -14.96
N VAL A 170 2.55 1.67 -16.20
CA VAL A 170 1.37 1.45 -17.06
C VAL A 170 1.76 0.52 -18.19
N LEU A 171 0.86 -0.31 -18.65
CA LEU A 171 1.02 -1.08 -19.87
C LEU A 171 0.71 -0.16 -21.08
N ASN A 172 1.49 -0.28 -22.13
CA ASN A 172 1.18 0.39 -23.39
C ASN A 172 0.03 -0.35 -24.12
N THR A 173 -0.51 0.26 -25.17
CA THR A 173 -1.63 -0.29 -25.95
C THR A 173 -1.36 -1.70 -26.48
N ARG A 174 -0.14 -1.96 -26.97
CA ARG A 174 0.23 -3.29 -27.49
C ARG A 174 0.28 -4.32 -26.37
N GLU A 175 0.85 -3.97 -25.22
CA GLU A 175 0.88 -4.85 -24.04
C GLU A 175 -0.53 -5.16 -23.54
N LEU A 176 -1.42 -4.16 -23.47
CA LEU A 176 -2.82 -4.33 -23.08
C LEU A 176 -3.55 -5.29 -24.00
N GLU A 177 -3.38 -5.11 -25.32
CA GLU A 177 -3.98 -5.98 -26.32
C GLU A 177 -3.45 -7.41 -26.22
N SER A 178 -2.14 -7.60 -26.06
CA SER A 178 -1.53 -8.92 -25.85
C SER A 178 -2.06 -9.62 -24.61
N VAL A 179 -2.29 -8.87 -23.51
CA VAL A 179 -2.89 -9.42 -22.28
C VAL A 179 -4.35 -9.82 -22.50
N ARG A 180 -5.15 -9.01 -23.19
CA ARG A 180 -6.55 -9.32 -23.53
C ARG A 180 -6.64 -10.57 -24.39
N GLN A 181 -5.82 -10.68 -25.42
CA GLN A 181 -5.74 -11.85 -26.30
C GLN A 181 -5.33 -13.11 -25.52
N ALA A 182 -4.27 -13.00 -24.71
CA ALA A 182 -3.83 -14.13 -23.87
C ALA A 182 -4.93 -14.58 -22.89
N ALA A 183 -5.69 -13.63 -22.32
CA ALA A 183 -6.79 -13.95 -21.42
C ALA A 183 -7.98 -14.58 -22.13
N ALA A 184 -8.30 -14.15 -23.34
CA ALA A 184 -9.42 -14.66 -24.14
C ALA A 184 -9.22 -16.12 -24.57
N VAL A 185 -7.96 -16.51 -24.89
CA VAL A 185 -7.61 -17.88 -25.30
C VAL A 185 -7.10 -18.76 -24.16
N TYR A 186 -7.07 -18.24 -22.94
CA TYR A 186 -6.55 -18.97 -21.80
C TYR A 186 -7.45 -20.16 -21.47
N GLU A 187 -6.85 -21.30 -21.13
CA GLU A 187 -7.54 -22.55 -20.79
C GLU A 187 -8.68 -22.38 -19.76
N ASN A 188 -8.51 -21.47 -18.81
CA ASN A 188 -9.53 -21.17 -17.81
C ASN A 188 -10.25 -19.86 -18.15
N PRO A 189 -11.52 -19.89 -18.60
CA PRO A 189 -12.28 -18.72 -19.03
C PRO A 189 -12.40 -17.61 -17.99
N VAL A 190 -12.26 -17.92 -16.70
CA VAL A 190 -12.25 -16.90 -15.63
C VAL A 190 -11.15 -15.87 -15.81
N ALA A 191 -10.09 -16.20 -16.56
CA ALA A 191 -9.00 -15.28 -16.84
C ALA A 191 -9.49 -14.03 -17.60
N ASN A 192 -10.34 -14.24 -18.60
CA ASN A 192 -10.94 -13.14 -19.37
C ASN A 192 -11.81 -12.24 -18.49
N VAL A 193 -12.66 -12.84 -17.65
CA VAL A 193 -13.51 -12.10 -16.70
C VAL A 193 -12.68 -11.26 -15.73
N ILE A 194 -11.62 -11.85 -15.15
CA ILE A 194 -10.74 -11.15 -14.22
C ILE A 194 -10.04 -9.96 -14.89
N ILE A 195 -9.51 -10.14 -16.11
CA ILE A 195 -8.81 -9.07 -16.85
C ILE A 195 -9.77 -7.94 -17.22
N THR A 196 -10.94 -8.27 -17.78
CA THR A 196 -11.94 -7.27 -18.18
C THR A 196 -12.43 -6.46 -16.99
N ILE A 197 -12.86 -7.11 -15.91
CA ILE A 197 -13.34 -6.40 -14.72
C ILE A 197 -12.23 -5.48 -14.14
N LEU A 198 -11.00 -5.98 -14.01
CA LEU A 198 -9.91 -5.16 -13.44
C LEU A 198 -9.55 -3.95 -14.33
N LEU A 199 -9.61 -4.10 -15.66
CA LEU A 199 -9.34 -3.02 -16.61
C LEU A 199 -10.47 -2.00 -16.69
N ASP A 200 -11.72 -2.45 -16.57
CA ASP A 200 -12.90 -1.57 -16.66
C ASP A 200 -13.17 -0.78 -15.39
N THR A 201 -12.91 -1.38 -14.23
CA THR A 201 -13.32 -0.81 -12.95
C THR A 201 -12.16 -0.26 -12.12
N GLY A 202 -10.95 -0.71 -12.42
CA GLY A 202 -9.78 -0.40 -11.60
C GLY A 202 -9.92 -0.84 -10.14
N MET A 203 -10.81 -1.78 -9.81
CA MET A 203 -11.00 -2.23 -8.44
C MET A 203 -9.76 -2.94 -7.89
N ARG A 204 -9.67 -3.02 -6.55
CA ARG A 204 -8.58 -3.77 -5.92
C ARG A 204 -8.80 -5.26 -6.08
N VAL A 205 -7.72 -6.03 -6.15
CA VAL A 205 -7.83 -7.50 -6.28
C VAL A 205 -8.63 -8.15 -5.14
N SER A 206 -8.57 -7.60 -3.94
CA SER A 206 -9.39 -8.08 -2.80
C SER A 206 -10.87 -7.76 -2.98
N GLU A 207 -11.20 -6.63 -3.59
CA GLU A 207 -12.58 -6.24 -3.90
C GLU A 207 -13.16 -7.16 -4.97
N LEU A 208 -12.41 -7.46 -6.04
CA LEU A 208 -12.80 -8.43 -7.05
C LEU A 208 -13.02 -9.84 -6.45
N CYS A 209 -12.14 -10.30 -5.56
CA CYS A 209 -12.29 -11.60 -4.91
C CYS A 209 -13.51 -11.70 -3.98
N ASN A 210 -13.98 -10.57 -3.48
CA ASN A 210 -15.14 -10.46 -2.58
C ASN A 210 -16.42 -10.03 -3.30
N LEU A 211 -16.37 -9.76 -4.61
CA LEU A 211 -17.53 -9.35 -5.40
C LEU A 211 -18.52 -10.49 -5.50
N GLU A 212 -19.78 -10.20 -5.22
CA GLU A 212 -20.87 -11.18 -5.21
C GLU A 212 -21.85 -10.92 -6.35
N LEU A 213 -22.56 -11.96 -6.78
CA LEU A 213 -23.53 -11.88 -7.89
C LEU A 213 -24.64 -10.87 -7.60
N HIS A 214 -25.08 -10.78 -6.34
CA HIS A 214 -26.13 -9.83 -5.95
C HIS A 214 -25.62 -8.37 -5.86
N ASP A 215 -24.30 -8.14 -5.93
CA ASP A 215 -23.74 -6.80 -6.06
C ASP A 215 -23.81 -6.26 -7.48
N LEU A 216 -24.06 -7.13 -8.48
CA LEU A 216 -24.09 -6.78 -9.89
C LEU A 216 -25.46 -6.25 -10.30
N ASP A 217 -25.47 -5.16 -11.04
CA ASP A 217 -26.62 -4.64 -11.76
C ASP A 217 -26.31 -4.69 -13.27
N PHE A 218 -26.97 -5.62 -13.97
CA PHE A 218 -26.74 -5.82 -15.40
C PHE A 218 -27.48 -4.79 -16.25
N GLU A 219 -28.60 -4.21 -15.78
CA GLU A 219 -29.35 -3.19 -16.47
C GLU A 219 -28.55 -1.86 -16.44
N ASP A 220 -28.07 -1.48 -15.26
CA ASP A 220 -27.27 -0.27 -15.05
C ASP A 220 -25.78 -0.47 -15.38
N LYS A 221 -25.39 -1.70 -15.76
CA LYS A 221 -24.00 -2.10 -16.06
C LYS A 221 -23.04 -1.66 -14.96
N SER A 222 -23.39 -1.95 -13.73
CA SER A 222 -22.68 -1.47 -12.57
C SER A 222 -22.51 -2.57 -11.52
N ALA A 223 -21.68 -2.30 -10.51
CA ALA A 223 -21.61 -3.13 -9.32
C ALA A 223 -21.30 -2.28 -8.08
N ARG A 224 -21.84 -2.71 -6.95
CA ARG A 224 -21.53 -2.15 -5.66
C ARG A 224 -20.34 -2.86 -5.03
N VAL A 225 -19.25 -2.14 -4.80
CA VAL A 225 -18.09 -2.63 -4.07
C VAL A 225 -18.27 -2.30 -2.58
N VAL A 226 -18.53 -3.34 -1.79
CA VAL A 226 -18.77 -3.22 -0.35
C VAL A 226 -17.47 -3.32 0.43
N GLY A 227 -17.33 -2.52 1.52
CA GLY A 227 -16.22 -2.65 2.47
C GLY A 227 -14.84 -2.31 1.90
N GLY A 228 -14.74 -1.38 0.98
CA GLY A 228 -13.47 -0.87 0.47
C GLY A 228 -12.54 -0.34 1.57
N LYS A 229 -11.33 0.10 1.23
CA LYS A 229 -10.36 0.65 2.20
C LYS A 229 -10.99 1.81 2.99
N GLY A 230 -11.17 1.64 4.31
CA GLY A 230 -11.87 2.58 5.19
C GLY A 230 -13.38 2.32 5.31
N ASN A 231 -13.83 1.12 4.97
CA ASN A 231 -15.23 0.68 5.07
C ASN A 231 -16.22 1.59 4.30
N LYS A 232 -15.80 2.10 3.14
CA LYS A 232 -16.66 2.93 2.27
C LYS A 232 -17.06 2.13 1.06
N ASP A 233 -18.36 2.03 0.85
CA ASP A 233 -18.93 1.45 -0.37
C ASP A 233 -18.79 2.43 -1.54
N ARG A 234 -18.68 1.89 -2.75
CA ARG A 234 -18.70 2.68 -3.98
C ARG A 234 -19.30 1.89 -5.12
N LEU A 235 -19.83 2.62 -6.08
CA LEU A 235 -20.26 2.08 -7.35
C LEU A 235 -19.06 1.98 -8.31
N VAL A 236 -19.02 0.92 -9.10
CA VAL A 236 -18.13 0.75 -10.26
C VAL A 236 -18.99 0.49 -11.49
N LEU A 237 -18.49 0.89 -12.66
CA LEU A 237 -19.22 0.79 -13.92
C LEU A 237 -18.55 -0.25 -14.82
N PHE A 238 -19.35 -0.97 -15.59
CA PHE A 238 -18.91 -1.97 -16.55
C PHE A 238 -19.11 -1.50 -17.99
N THR A 239 -18.23 -1.92 -18.88
CA THR A 239 -18.45 -1.83 -20.31
C THR A 239 -19.28 -3.02 -20.82
N GLU A 240 -19.78 -2.94 -22.05
CA GLU A 240 -20.43 -4.06 -22.73
C GLU A 240 -19.51 -5.29 -22.81
N GLU A 241 -18.20 -5.07 -22.95
CA GLU A 241 -17.22 -6.14 -23.00
C GLU A 241 -17.20 -6.93 -21.69
N THR A 242 -17.23 -6.23 -20.56
CA THR A 242 -17.29 -6.89 -19.23
C THR A 242 -18.60 -7.65 -19.04
N ILE A 243 -19.73 -7.05 -19.40
CA ILE A 243 -21.05 -7.72 -19.31
C ILE A 243 -21.06 -9.01 -20.16
N LYS A 244 -20.55 -8.97 -21.39
CA LYS A 244 -20.41 -10.15 -22.26
C LYS A 244 -19.48 -11.21 -21.64
N ALA A 245 -18.34 -10.78 -21.07
CA ALA A 245 -17.41 -11.70 -20.43
C ALA A 245 -18.04 -12.42 -19.22
N ILE A 246 -18.81 -11.70 -18.40
CA ILE A 246 -19.54 -12.26 -17.26
C ILE A 246 -20.63 -13.22 -17.76
N GLY A 247 -21.41 -12.83 -18.78
CA GLY A 247 -22.46 -13.67 -19.36
C GLY A 247 -21.93 -15.00 -19.92
N LEU A 248 -20.81 -14.96 -20.63
CA LEU A 248 -20.14 -16.19 -21.12
C LEU A 248 -19.56 -17.05 -19.99
N TRP A 249 -19.19 -16.43 -18.89
CA TRP A 249 -18.68 -17.12 -17.72
C TRP A 249 -19.78 -17.74 -16.84
N GLN A 250 -20.99 -17.18 -16.83
CA GLN A 250 -22.09 -17.57 -15.95
C GLN A 250 -22.40 -19.08 -15.97
N PRO A 251 -22.58 -19.75 -17.14
CA PRO A 251 -22.84 -21.18 -17.16
C PRO A 251 -21.72 -22.05 -16.55
N ILE A 252 -20.47 -21.57 -16.70
CA ILE A 252 -19.30 -22.25 -16.14
C ILE A 252 -19.22 -22.01 -14.63
N LEU A 253 -19.58 -20.81 -14.19
CA LEU A 253 -19.67 -20.44 -12.78
C LEU A 253 -20.71 -21.32 -12.08
N ASP A 254 -21.90 -21.45 -12.66
CA ASP A 254 -22.99 -22.27 -12.11
C ASP A 254 -22.60 -23.77 -12.02
N ALA A 255 -21.94 -24.29 -13.04
CA ALA A 255 -21.41 -25.65 -13.02
C ALA A 255 -20.31 -25.90 -11.98
N ARG A 256 -19.53 -24.86 -11.64
CA ARG A 256 -18.48 -24.93 -10.60
C ARG A 256 -18.98 -24.66 -9.20
N ASN A 257 -20.12 -24.00 -9.07
CA ASN A 257 -20.65 -23.54 -7.79
C ASN A 257 -21.25 -24.67 -6.95
N LYS A 258 -20.41 -25.57 -6.48
CA LYS A 258 -20.79 -26.72 -5.66
C LYS A 258 -21.21 -26.37 -4.23
N HIS A 259 -20.87 -25.19 -3.76
CA HIS A 259 -21.05 -24.77 -2.37
C HIS A 259 -22.09 -23.65 -2.21
N ALA A 260 -22.89 -23.38 -3.25
CA ALA A 260 -23.86 -22.29 -3.30
C ALA A 260 -23.22 -20.92 -2.90
N ASP A 261 -21.97 -20.69 -3.30
CA ASP A 261 -21.27 -19.43 -3.08
C ASP A 261 -21.78 -18.37 -4.05
N SER A 262 -21.98 -17.15 -3.57
CA SER A 262 -22.44 -16.01 -4.37
C SER A 262 -21.31 -15.26 -5.11
N ALA A 263 -20.07 -15.74 -5.02
CA ALA A 263 -18.92 -15.06 -5.63
C ALA A 263 -18.98 -15.05 -7.17
N VAL A 264 -18.66 -13.90 -7.77
CA VAL A 264 -18.58 -13.71 -9.23
C VAL A 264 -17.48 -14.57 -9.87
N ILE A 265 -16.40 -14.84 -9.14
CA ILE A 265 -15.27 -15.62 -9.64
C ILE A 265 -14.96 -16.82 -8.73
N LEU A 266 -15.01 -18.02 -9.29
CA LEU A 266 -14.65 -19.27 -8.61
C LEU A 266 -13.48 -19.95 -9.31
N ASN A 267 -12.64 -20.63 -8.53
CA ASN A 267 -11.57 -21.47 -9.06
C ASN A 267 -12.12 -22.78 -9.64
N THR A 268 -11.26 -23.64 -10.19
CA THR A 268 -11.66 -24.91 -10.78
C THR A 268 -12.24 -25.92 -9.76
N ARG A 269 -12.04 -25.69 -8.47
CA ARG A 269 -12.59 -26.52 -7.38
C ARG A 269 -13.94 -26.03 -6.87
N GLY A 270 -14.38 -24.85 -7.30
CA GLY A 270 -15.61 -24.22 -6.83
C GLY A 270 -15.41 -23.29 -5.62
N ASP A 271 -14.16 -23.02 -5.21
CA ASP A 271 -13.88 -22.08 -4.11
C ASP A 271 -13.68 -20.66 -4.62
N ARG A 272 -13.94 -19.65 -3.77
CA ARG A 272 -13.62 -18.25 -4.06
C ARG A 272 -12.14 -18.06 -4.37
N PHE A 273 -11.86 -17.24 -5.37
CA PHE A 273 -10.50 -16.82 -5.63
C PHE A 273 -9.94 -16.02 -4.45
N LYS A 274 -8.67 -16.31 -4.10
CA LYS A 274 -7.91 -15.49 -3.16
C LYS A 274 -7.01 -14.53 -3.93
N PRO A 275 -6.68 -13.34 -3.40
CA PRO A 275 -5.85 -12.35 -4.08
C PRO A 275 -4.51 -12.91 -4.62
N ARG A 276 -3.90 -13.87 -3.90
CA ARG A 276 -2.67 -14.52 -4.34
C ARG A 276 -2.88 -15.46 -5.53
N ALA A 277 -4.05 -16.07 -5.65
CA ALA A 277 -4.38 -16.92 -6.81
C ALA A 277 -4.59 -16.06 -8.06
N VAL A 278 -5.26 -14.91 -7.94
CA VAL A 278 -5.35 -13.92 -9.03
C VAL A 278 -3.97 -13.46 -9.45
N GLN A 279 -3.08 -13.11 -8.50
CA GLN A 279 -1.70 -12.72 -8.83
C GLN A 279 -0.97 -13.81 -9.62
N LYS A 280 -1.07 -15.08 -9.21
CA LYS A 280 -0.47 -16.21 -9.93
C LYS A 280 -1.05 -16.38 -11.34
N LEU A 281 -2.36 -16.16 -11.51
CA LEU A 281 -3.01 -16.18 -12.83
C LEU A 281 -2.44 -15.07 -13.72
N LEU A 282 -2.32 -13.84 -13.20
CA LEU A 282 -1.72 -12.73 -13.94
C LEU A 282 -0.25 -12.99 -14.31
N ASP A 283 0.53 -13.63 -13.44
CA ASP A 283 1.91 -14.03 -13.76
C ASP A 283 1.94 -15.04 -14.95
N LYS A 284 1.00 -15.97 -15.01
CA LYS A 284 0.85 -16.92 -16.15
C LYS A 284 0.42 -16.21 -17.43
N LEU A 285 -0.56 -15.29 -17.34
CA LEU A 285 -0.99 -14.47 -18.49
C LEU A 285 0.13 -13.57 -19.00
N ALA A 286 0.94 -12.99 -18.13
CA ALA A 286 2.12 -12.22 -18.51
C ALA A 286 3.10 -13.07 -19.32
N THR A 287 3.35 -14.32 -18.91
CA THR A 287 4.19 -15.26 -19.65
C THR A 287 3.58 -15.59 -21.02
N ALA A 288 2.27 -15.88 -21.09
CA ALA A 288 1.57 -16.16 -22.34
C ALA A 288 1.59 -14.95 -23.31
N ALA A 289 1.53 -13.73 -22.76
CA ALA A 289 1.65 -12.47 -23.52
C ALA A 289 3.12 -12.07 -23.81
N SER A 290 4.09 -12.94 -23.56
CA SER A 290 5.54 -12.68 -23.75
C SER A 290 6.04 -11.46 -22.99
N MET A 291 5.48 -11.17 -21.81
CA MET A 291 5.85 -10.02 -20.98
C MET A 291 6.87 -10.40 -19.90
N PRO A 292 7.76 -9.48 -19.52
CA PRO A 292 8.68 -9.71 -18.41
C PRO A 292 7.94 -10.01 -17.09
N ARG A 293 8.53 -10.88 -16.27
CA ARG A 293 7.98 -11.22 -14.96
C ARG A 293 7.72 -9.97 -14.09
N GLY A 294 6.55 -9.89 -13.48
CA GLY A 294 6.15 -8.77 -12.63
C GLY A 294 5.75 -7.50 -13.41
N ARG A 295 5.68 -7.56 -14.75
CA ARG A 295 5.16 -6.47 -15.58
C ARG A 295 3.64 -6.34 -15.44
N LEU A 296 2.93 -7.46 -15.33
CA LEU A 296 1.48 -7.53 -15.15
C LEU A 296 1.14 -7.79 -13.66
N SER A 297 0.29 -6.98 -13.08
CA SER A 297 -0.21 -7.16 -11.72
C SER A 297 -1.53 -6.42 -11.54
N PRO A 298 -2.36 -6.72 -10.51
CA PRO A 298 -3.60 -5.99 -10.26
C PRO A 298 -3.40 -4.49 -10.08
N HIS A 299 -2.29 -4.09 -9.47
CA HIS A 299 -1.96 -2.66 -9.33
C HIS A 299 -1.62 -1.99 -10.66
N VAL A 300 -0.92 -2.70 -11.55
CA VAL A 300 -0.62 -2.18 -12.89
C VAL A 300 -1.90 -2.01 -13.69
N LEU A 301 -2.82 -2.99 -13.69
CA LEU A 301 -4.13 -2.88 -14.36
C LEU A 301 -4.95 -1.70 -13.82
N ARG A 302 -4.97 -1.52 -12.50
CA ARG A 302 -5.62 -0.36 -11.88
C ARG A 302 -4.96 0.97 -12.28
N HIS A 303 -3.64 1.02 -12.45
CA HIS A 303 -2.95 2.19 -12.99
C HIS A 303 -3.32 2.43 -14.45
N CYS A 304 -3.42 1.38 -15.28
CA CYS A 304 -3.89 1.49 -16.67
C CYS A 304 -5.31 2.06 -16.74
N PHE A 305 -6.24 1.58 -15.89
CA PHE A 305 -7.59 2.13 -15.80
C PHE A 305 -7.58 3.63 -15.50
N ALA A 306 -6.86 4.04 -14.44
CA ALA A 306 -6.82 5.43 -14.02
C ALA A 306 -6.17 6.35 -15.07
N THR A 307 -5.05 5.92 -15.66
CA THR A 307 -4.35 6.66 -16.72
C THR A 307 -5.20 6.75 -17.97
N GLY A 308 -5.83 5.64 -18.39
CA GLY A 308 -6.73 5.66 -19.55
C GLY A 308 -7.97 6.54 -19.37
N LEU A 309 -8.51 6.68 -18.15
CA LEU A 309 -9.57 7.65 -17.87
C LEU A 309 -9.06 9.09 -17.99
N LEU A 310 -7.88 9.37 -17.44
CA LEU A 310 -7.26 10.68 -17.50
C LEU A 310 -6.96 11.10 -18.96
N GLU A 311 -6.40 10.18 -19.76
CA GLU A 311 -6.14 10.38 -21.19
C GLU A 311 -7.41 10.67 -22.00
N ARG A 312 -8.55 10.09 -21.58
CA ARG A 312 -9.87 10.39 -22.15
C ARG A 312 -10.54 11.64 -21.59
N GLY A 313 -9.84 12.40 -20.74
CA GLY A 313 -10.28 13.69 -20.24
C GLY A 313 -11.12 13.64 -18.96
N ALA A 314 -11.18 12.50 -18.24
CA ALA A 314 -11.84 12.44 -16.96
C ALA A 314 -11.07 13.28 -15.92
N ASP A 315 -11.80 14.01 -15.08
CA ASP A 315 -11.20 14.79 -14.00
C ASP A 315 -10.69 13.92 -12.84
N LEU A 316 -9.72 14.43 -12.10
CA LEU A 316 -9.09 13.70 -11.01
C LEU A 316 -10.03 13.35 -9.85
N VAL A 317 -11.06 14.15 -9.60
CA VAL A 317 -12.02 13.93 -8.52
C VAL A 317 -12.90 12.75 -8.88
N SER A 318 -13.36 12.68 -10.14
CA SER A 318 -14.11 11.53 -10.68
C SER A 318 -13.28 10.25 -10.64
N ILE A 319 -12.01 10.30 -11.09
CA ILE A 319 -11.09 9.16 -11.00
C ILE A 319 -10.89 8.74 -9.55
N GLN A 320 -10.71 9.69 -8.62
CA GLN A 320 -10.57 9.40 -7.19
C GLN A 320 -11.79 8.67 -6.63
N ARG A 321 -12.99 9.13 -6.98
CA ARG A 321 -14.27 8.51 -6.55
C ARG A 321 -14.40 7.09 -7.08
N LEU A 322 -14.19 6.87 -8.37
CA LEU A 322 -14.24 5.54 -9.00
C LEU A 322 -13.24 4.57 -8.39
N LEU A 323 -12.02 5.05 -8.10
CA LEU A 323 -10.99 4.23 -7.47
C LEU A 323 -11.22 4.02 -5.96
N GLY A 324 -12.03 4.84 -5.29
CA GLY A 324 -12.21 4.79 -3.84
C GLY A 324 -10.92 5.16 -3.09
N HIS A 325 -10.23 6.22 -3.52
CA HIS A 325 -9.08 6.76 -2.82
C HIS A 325 -9.53 7.71 -1.71
N SER A 326 -9.15 7.41 -0.46
CA SER A 326 -9.46 8.26 0.70
C SER A 326 -8.74 9.61 0.68
N HIS A 327 -7.63 9.72 -0.05
CA HIS A 327 -6.80 10.93 -0.16
C HIS A 327 -6.47 11.23 -1.63
N ILE A 328 -6.65 12.47 -2.03
CA ILE A 328 -6.35 12.96 -3.38
C ILE A 328 -4.87 12.81 -3.75
N SER A 329 -3.97 12.84 -2.75
CA SER A 329 -2.54 12.60 -2.94
C SER A 329 -2.22 11.26 -3.61
N THR A 330 -3.07 10.25 -3.45
CA THR A 330 -2.93 8.94 -4.09
C THR A 330 -3.30 9.01 -5.58
N THR A 331 -4.18 9.94 -5.97
CA THR A 331 -4.61 10.12 -7.36
C THR A 331 -3.68 11.09 -8.10
N ARG A 332 -3.06 12.05 -7.39
CA ARG A 332 -2.09 12.99 -7.98
C ARG A 332 -0.91 12.33 -8.69
N ILE A 333 -0.57 11.10 -8.33
CA ILE A 333 0.51 10.33 -8.98
C ILE A 333 0.24 10.13 -10.48
N TYR A 334 -1.02 10.17 -10.92
CA TYR A 334 -1.40 10.04 -12.33
C TYR A 334 -1.18 11.33 -13.12
N LEU A 335 -1.14 12.49 -12.47
CA LEU A 335 -0.79 13.77 -13.13
C LEU A 335 0.68 13.80 -13.59
N GLU A 336 1.55 13.07 -12.92
CA GLU A 336 2.97 13.02 -13.24
C GLU A 336 3.27 12.14 -14.48
N VAL A 337 2.30 11.35 -14.94
CA VAL A 337 2.42 10.47 -16.13
C VAL A 337 2.17 11.25 -17.43
N GLY A 338 1.58 12.44 -17.36
CA GLY A 338 0.96 13.09 -18.51
C GLY A 338 1.53 14.43 -18.92
N ASP A 339 2.84 14.55 -19.27
CA ASP A 339 3.29 15.70 -20.09
C ASP A 339 2.56 15.74 -21.44
N GLN A 340 2.20 14.59 -22.02
CA GLN A 340 1.36 14.49 -23.19
C GLN A 340 -0.08 14.93 -22.89
N THR A 341 -0.66 14.44 -21.81
CA THR A 341 -2.04 14.80 -21.40
C THR A 341 -2.17 16.29 -21.07
N LEU A 342 -1.16 16.88 -20.43
CA LEU A 342 -1.16 18.33 -20.17
C LEU A 342 -1.16 19.13 -21.47
N ARG A 343 -0.38 18.73 -22.47
CA ARG A 343 -0.36 19.36 -23.80
C ARG A 343 -1.69 19.19 -24.54
N GLU A 344 -2.33 18.03 -24.43
CA GLU A 344 -3.64 17.76 -25.05
C GLU A 344 -4.76 18.53 -24.37
N VAL A 345 -4.80 18.60 -23.05
CA VAL A 345 -5.75 19.41 -22.27
C VAL A 345 -5.57 20.89 -22.62
N TYR A 346 -4.33 21.36 -22.70
CA TYR A 346 -4.04 22.73 -23.10
C TYR A 346 -4.52 23.01 -24.55
N LYS A 347 -4.24 22.11 -25.51
CA LYS A 347 -4.72 22.24 -26.89
C LYS A 347 -6.24 22.24 -26.98
N ARG A 348 -6.93 21.36 -26.22
CA ARG A 348 -8.42 21.34 -26.17
C ARG A 348 -8.99 22.62 -25.55
N ALA A 349 -8.39 23.09 -24.47
CA ALA A 349 -8.82 24.37 -23.86
C ALA A 349 -8.62 25.55 -24.79
N GLN A 350 -7.52 25.59 -25.55
CA GLN A 350 -7.27 26.59 -26.57
C GLN A 350 -8.28 26.47 -27.72
N ALA A 351 -8.56 25.28 -28.24
CA ALA A 351 -9.53 25.06 -29.31
C ALA A 351 -10.97 25.43 -28.90
N LEU A 352 -11.35 25.19 -27.65
CA LEU A 352 -12.62 25.64 -27.08
C LEU A 352 -12.70 27.17 -27.00
N ARG A 353 -11.61 27.79 -26.56
CA ARG A 353 -11.52 29.25 -26.48
C ARG A 353 -11.67 29.89 -27.88
N THR A 354 -10.96 29.37 -28.88
CA THR A 354 -11.04 29.85 -30.26
C THR A 354 -12.46 29.69 -30.83
N LYS A 355 -13.13 28.56 -30.56
CA LYS A 355 -14.55 28.38 -30.98
C LYS A 355 -15.50 29.39 -30.34
N LEU A 356 -15.36 29.61 -29.02
CA LEU A 356 -16.17 30.61 -28.31
C LEU A 356 -15.93 32.03 -28.82
N GLU A 357 -14.67 32.37 -29.16
CA GLU A 357 -14.31 33.65 -29.74
C GLU A 357 -14.89 33.78 -31.17
N GLU A 358 -14.93 32.71 -31.99
CA GLU A 358 -15.55 32.67 -33.31
C GLU A 358 -17.08 32.72 -33.23
N GLU A 359 -17.70 32.07 -32.26
CA GLU A 359 -19.15 32.11 -32.02
C GLU A 359 -19.60 33.50 -31.57
N ASN A 360 -18.91 34.12 -30.61
CA ASN A 360 -19.20 35.49 -30.16
C ASN A 360 -19.01 36.51 -31.26
N PHE A 361 -17.98 36.34 -32.12
CA PHE A 361 -17.75 37.24 -33.26
C PHE A 361 -18.86 37.12 -34.34
N LYS A 362 -19.43 35.93 -34.56
CA LYS A 362 -20.59 35.74 -35.43
C LYS A 362 -21.87 36.39 -34.89
N GLU A 363 -22.11 36.23 -33.56
CA GLU A 363 -23.26 36.88 -32.92
C GLU A 363 -23.16 38.40 -32.93
N GLU A 364 -21.97 38.99 -32.87
CA GLU A 364 -21.77 40.45 -33.04
C GLU A 364 -22.05 40.91 -34.48
N ILE A 365 -21.67 40.13 -35.50
CA ILE A 365 -21.94 40.47 -36.90
C ILE A 365 -23.42 40.33 -37.24
N ASP A 366 -24.07 39.23 -36.84
CA ASP A 366 -25.49 38.99 -37.09
C ASP A 366 -26.41 39.95 -36.29
N GLY A 367 -25.90 40.44 -35.12
CA GLY A 367 -26.59 41.45 -34.30
C GLY A 367 -26.55 42.85 -34.92
N ASP A 368 -25.49 43.23 -35.65
CA ASP A 368 -25.31 44.56 -36.23
C ASP A 368 -26.13 44.71 -37.52
N ASP A 369 -26.31 43.65 -38.32
CA ASP A 369 -27.16 43.66 -39.52
C ASP A 369 -28.67 43.83 -39.19
N SER A 370 -29.12 43.44 -38.00
CA SER A 370 -30.52 43.62 -37.60
C SER A 370 -30.85 45.05 -37.19
N VAL A 371 -29.85 45.85 -36.82
CA VAL A 371 -30.03 47.26 -36.45
C VAL A 371 -30.03 48.18 -37.69
N PHE A 372 -29.34 47.77 -38.77
CA PHE A 372 -29.34 48.57 -40.04
C PHE A 372 -30.61 48.44 -40.88
N LEU A 373 -31.35 47.34 -40.77
CA LEU A 373 -32.60 47.11 -41.52
C LEU A 373 -33.83 47.83 -40.90
N SER A 374 -33.76 48.25 -39.64
CA SER A 374 -34.82 48.97 -38.95
C SER A 374 -34.76 50.51 -39.15
N ALA A 375 -33.62 51.03 -39.64
CA ALA A 375 -33.42 52.48 -39.81
C ALA A 375 -33.70 52.98 -41.24
N THR A 376 -34.17 52.16 -42.19
CA THR A 376 -34.41 52.54 -43.62
C THR A 376 -35.88 52.47 -44.00
N LEU A 377 -36.81 52.39 -43.04
CA LEU A 377 -38.28 52.41 -43.26
C LEU A 377 -38.95 53.44 -42.34
N GLU A 378 -38.46 54.67 -42.28
CA GLU A 378 -39.24 55.89 -41.94
C GLU A 378 -39.05 57.00 -42.94
#